data_7c1b0e6605f307f04b2ac9cf201f081c
#
_entry.id   7c1b0e6605f307f04b2ac9cf201f081c
#
_cell.length_a   1.000
_cell.length_b   1.000
_cell.length_c   1.000
_cell.angle_alpha   90.00
_cell.angle_beta   90.00
_cell.angle_gamma   90.00
#
_symmetry.space_group_name_H-M   'P 1'
#
loop_
_entity.id
_entity.type
_entity.pdbx_description
1 polymer ?
#
loop_
_entity_poly.entity_id
_entity_poly.type
_entity_poly.pdbx_seq_one_letter_code
_entity_poly.pdbx_strand_id
1 'polypeptide(L)'
;MKTLLYAGSLKLVEKSGVGQAIYHQQQALESVGIPVTMDPKEDFDAVHINTIFPNSFLMSKRCRRKGKKIVYYAHSTKEDFRNSFRGSNLLAPLFKWWIKRCYRTADILITPTDYSKKLLQDYGISKTIYALSNGIDLQNYKRSVPAGCRFREAYGFSPEDKVILSVGHYMNRKGIVDFVELAKGLPQYQFIWFGYTPPSARTADVNKAVKTQLPNLHFPGLATQEELKAAYSGSDLFLFLTHEETEGIVLLEALAMKAQTLIRDIPIYKDWFQDGINTYKAAAIEEFQNRIQEILEGKLPSTVEEGYKTVAQRDIPIIGEKLKEIYQKLELL
;
A
#
# COMPACT_ATOMS: atom_id res chain seq x y z
N MET A 1 27.49 -11.31 -1.84
CA MET A 1 26.55 -11.16 -2.97
C MET A 1 26.02 -9.73 -3.02
N LYS A 2 25.96 -9.10 -4.20
CA LYS A 2 25.37 -7.76 -4.41
C LYS A 2 24.06 -7.91 -5.19
N THR A 3 23.00 -7.24 -4.73
CA THR A 3 21.66 -7.32 -5.34
C THR A 3 21.34 -6.04 -6.11
N LEU A 4 20.91 -6.17 -7.37
CA LEU A 4 20.33 -5.06 -8.12
C LEU A 4 18.84 -4.97 -7.80
N LEU A 5 18.37 -3.88 -7.19
CA LEU A 5 16.94 -3.53 -7.12
C LEU A 5 16.55 -2.82 -8.43
N TYR A 6 15.71 -3.48 -9.22
CA TYR A 6 15.34 -2.98 -10.54
C TYR A 6 13.85 -2.67 -10.64
N ALA A 7 13.54 -1.42 -10.93
CA ALA A 7 12.17 -0.92 -11.09
C ALA A 7 11.80 -0.60 -12.54
N GLY A 8 12.71 -0.84 -13.49
CA GLY A 8 12.50 -0.41 -14.87
C GLY A 8 12.40 1.12 -14.95
N SER A 9 11.21 1.64 -15.22
CA SER A 9 10.94 3.08 -15.23
C SER A 9 10.59 3.59 -13.83
N LEU A 10 11.57 3.67 -12.91
CA LEU A 10 11.39 4.08 -11.51
C LEU A 10 10.58 5.37 -11.36
N LYS A 11 10.86 6.38 -12.17
CA LYS A 11 10.15 7.68 -12.16
C LYS A 11 8.62 7.56 -12.28
N LEU A 12 8.11 6.47 -12.90
CA LEU A 12 6.67 6.26 -13.04
C LEU A 12 6.02 5.70 -11.77
N VAL A 13 6.79 5.06 -10.90
CA VAL A 13 6.29 4.40 -9.69
C VAL A 13 6.81 5.02 -8.40
N GLU A 14 7.76 5.93 -8.46
CA GLU A 14 8.42 6.55 -7.31
C GLU A 14 7.45 7.14 -6.28
N LYS A 15 6.37 7.79 -6.77
CA LYS A 15 5.32 8.38 -5.92
C LYS A 15 4.14 7.43 -5.65
N SER A 16 4.35 6.12 -5.77
CA SER A 16 3.33 5.10 -5.53
C SER A 16 3.74 4.15 -4.41
N GLY A 17 2.82 3.29 -3.96
CA GLY A 17 3.13 2.23 -3.01
C GLY A 17 4.26 1.30 -3.48
N VAL A 18 4.40 1.07 -4.80
CA VAL A 18 5.52 0.28 -5.34
C VAL A 18 6.86 0.99 -5.14
N GLY A 19 6.91 2.32 -5.33
CA GLY A 19 8.13 3.10 -5.05
C GLY A 19 8.53 3.02 -3.57
N GLN A 20 7.57 3.17 -2.68
CA GLN A 20 7.80 3.01 -1.24
C GLN A 20 8.26 1.58 -0.89
N ALA A 21 7.66 0.55 -1.51
CA ALA A 21 8.07 -0.83 -1.32
C ALA A 21 9.53 -1.08 -1.74
N ILE A 22 9.99 -0.47 -2.84
CA ILE A 22 11.39 -0.59 -3.29
C ILE A 22 12.35 0.04 -2.27
N TYR A 23 11.99 1.19 -1.73
CA TYR A 23 12.77 1.85 -0.68
C TYR A 23 12.85 0.99 0.59
N HIS A 24 11.73 0.42 1.02
CA HIS A 24 11.71 -0.50 2.16
C HIS A 24 12.54 -1.78 1.90
N GLN A 25 12.51 -2.32 0.69
CA GLN A 25 13.33 -3.48 0.32
C GLN A 25 14.83 -3.15 0.35
N GLN A 26 15.22 -1.96 -0.08
CA GLN A 26 16.60 -1.50 0.03
C GLN A 26 17.04 -1.49 1.50
N GLN A 27 16.29 -0.80 2.35
CA GLN A 27 16.58 -0.74 3.78
C GLN A 27 16.61 -2.14 4.43
N ALA A 28 15.67 -3.02 4.06
CA ALA A 28 15.61 -4.38 4.59
C ALA A 28 16.84 -5.21 4.21
N LEU A 29 17.31 -5.15 2.98
CA LEU A 29 18.51 -5.85 2.54
C LEU A 29 19.78 -5.27 3.19
N GLU A 30 19.89 -3.95 3.25
CA GLU A 30 21.02 -3.27 3.89
C GLU A 30 21.09 -3.55 5.40
N SER A 31 19.95 -3.67 6.09
CA SER A 31 19.90 -3.98 7.53
C SER A 31 20.49 -5.34 7.89
N VAL A 32 20.55 -6.26 6.94
CA VAL A 32 21.13 -7.61 7.12
C VAL A 32 22.46 -7.79 6.39
N GLY A 33 23.08 -6.68 5.97
CA GLY A 33 24.41 -6.67 5.36
C GLY A 33 24.47 -7.15 3.92
N ILE A 34 23.36 -7.15 3.20
CA ILE A 34 23.30 -7.49 1.77
C ILE A 34 23.48 -6.21 0.95
N PRO A 35 24.60 -6.01 0.24
CA PRO A 35 24.83 -4.82 -0.56
C PRO A 35 23.80 -4.69 -1.68
N VAL A 36 23.33 -3.46 -1.89
CA VAL A 36 22.32 -3.14 -2.90
C VAL A 36 22.87 -2.14 -3.89
N THR A 37 22.46 -2.25 -5.15
CA THR A 37 22.60 -1.20 -6.17
C THR A 37 21.30 -0.97 -6.89
N MET A 38 21.08 0.23 -7.38
CA MET A 38 19.98 0.56 -8.30
C MET A 38 20.49 0.88 -9.72
N ASP A 39 21.82 0.90 -9.92
CA ASP A 39 22.41 1.11 -11.24
C ASP A 39 22.63 -0.25 -11.97
N PRO A 40 21.92 -0.52 -13.08
CA PRO A 40 22.07 -1.75 -13.82
C PRO A 40 23.39 -1.86 -14.61
N LYS A 41 24.24 -0.84 -14.57
CA LYS A 41 25.57 -0.85 -15.16
C LYS A 41 26.63 -1.40 -14.21
N GLU A 42 26.38 -1.31 -12.91
CA GLU A 42 27.25 -1.91 -11.90
C GLU A 42 27.20 -3.44 -11.97
N ASP A 43 28.22 -4.09 -11.41
CA ASP A 43 28.17 -5.54 -11.26
C ASP A 43 27.28 -5.96 -10.10
N PHE A 44 26.52 -7.05 -10.31
CA PHE A 44 25.61 -7.63 -9.33
C PHE A 44 25.47 -9.13 -9.56
N ASP A 45 25.11 -9.87 -8.53
CA ASP A 45 24.96 -11.32 -8.58
C ASP A 45 23.50 -11.73 -8.81
N ALA A 46 22.57 -11.02 -8.21
CA ALA A 46 21.13 -11.25 -8.33
C ALA A 46 20.38 -9.97 -8.71
N VAL A 47 19.23 -10.11 -9.36
CA VAL A 47 18.32 -9.01 -9.64
C VAL A 47 16.99 -9.22 -8.90
N HIS A 48 16.55 -8.21 -8.20
CA HIS A 48 15.23 -8.12 -7.57
C HIS A 48 14.35 -7.15 -8.38
N ILE A 49 13.44 -7.70 -9.17
CA ILE A 49 12.59 -6.93 -10.09
C ILE A 49 11.27 -6.57 -9.42
N ASN A 50 10.91 -5.29 -9.45
CA ASN A 50 9.75 -4.74 -8.73
C ASN A 50 8.58 -4.28 -9.63
N THR A 51 8.76 -4.25 -10.95
CA THR A 51 7.74 -3.76 -11.88
C THR A 51 7.55 -4.71 -13.05
N ILE A 52 6.40 -4.59 -13.70
CA ILE A 52 6.01 -5.41 -14.86
C ILE A 52 6.17 -4.66 -16.19
N PHE A 53 6.93 -3.58 -16.23
CA PHE A 53 7.18 -2.84 -17.47
C PHE A 53 7.95 -3.69 -18.49
N PRO A 54 7.86 -3.37 -19.80
CA PRO A 54 8.59 -4.09 -20.84
C PRO A 54 10.09 -4.17 -20.60
N ASN A 55 10.70 -3.09 -20.09
CA ASN A 55 12.11 -3.06 -19.73
C ASN A 55 12.45 -3.98 -18.54
N SER A 56 11.56 -4.16 -17.57
CA SER A 56 11.71 -5.15 -16.48
C SER A 56 11.67 -6.57 -17.02
N PHE A 57 10.79 -6.87 -17.95
CA PHE A 57 10.74 -8.15 -18.65
C PHE A 57 12.04 -8.40 -19.46
N LEU A 58 12.54 -7.38 -20.16
CA LEU A 58 13.80 -7.49 -20.92
C LEU A 58 15.00 -7.69 -19.97
N MET A 59 15.02 -6.99 -18.83
CA MET A 59 16.06 -7.15 -17.80
C MET A 59 16.08 -8.59 -17.29
N SER A 60 14.92 -9.16 -16.95
CA SER A 60 14.85 -10.55 -16.50
C SER A 60 15.41 -11.53 -17.54
N LYS A 61 15.08 -11.33 -18.82
CA LYS A 61 15.62 -12.14 -19.92
C LYS A 61 17.13 -12.00 -20.06
N ARG A 62 17.66 -10.78 -19.92
CA ARG A 62 19.11 -10.51 -19.96
C ARG A 62 19.83 -11.19 -18.79
N CYS A 63 19.31 -11.08 -17.57
CA CYS A 63 19.87 -11.70 -16.38
C CYS A 63 19.89 -13.23 -16.51
N ARG A 64 18.79 -13.84 -16.98
CA ARG A 64 18.74 -15.28 -17.23
C ARG A 64 19.79 -15.76 -18.22
N ARG A 65 20.01 -15.03 -19.34
CA ARG A 65 21.07 -15.36 -20.31
C ARG A 65 22.48 -15.28 -19.72
N LYS A 66 22.66 -14.45 -18.68
CA LYS A 66 23.94 -14.29 -17.96
C LYS A 66 24.06 -15.22 -16.75
N GLY A 67 23.13 -16.15 -16.54
CA GLY A 67 23.14 -17.05 -15.39
C GLY A 67 22.88 -16.39 -14.03
N LYS A 68 22.45 -15.11 -14.02
CA LYS A 68 22.16 -14.39 -12.78
C LYS A 68 20.80 -14.80 -12.21
N LYS A 69 20.68 -14.89 -10.90
CA LYS A 69 19.43 -15.25 -10.19
C LYS A 69 18.42 -14.11 -10.28
N ILE A 70 17.15 -14.45 -10.39
CA ILE A 70 16.05 -13.49 -10.58
C ILE A 70 15.00 -13.69 -9.49
N VAL A 71 14.92 -12.73 -8.58
CA VAL A 71 13.82 -12.58 -7.63
C VAL A 71 12.84 -11.58 -8.24
N TYR A 72 11.57 -11.93 -8.31
CA TYR A 72 10.54 -11.01 -8.81
C TYR A 72 9.55 -10.70 -7.70
N TYR A 73 9.45 -9.43 -7.31
CA TYR A 73 8.45 -8.99 -6.34
C TYR A 73 7.15 -8.68 -7.06
N ALA A 74 6.14 -9.52 -6.85
CA ALA A 74 4.88 -9.49 -7.57
C ALA A 74 3.88 -8.55 -6.86
N HIS A 75 4.02 -7.25 -7.11
CA HIS A 75 3.14 -6.21 -6.56
C HIS A 75 1.78 -6.12 -7.25
N SER A 76 1.63 -6.71 -8.44
CA SER A 76 0.43 -6.53 -9.26
C SER A 76 -0.33 -7.83 -9.46
N THR A 77 -1.65 -7.76 -9.33
CA THR A 77 -2.60 -8.83 -9.66
C THR A 77 -3.63 -8.31 -10.67
N LYS A 78 -4.39 -9.20 -11.31
CA LYS A 78 -5.50 -8.82 -12.18
C LYS A 78 -6.60 -8.11 -11.38
N GLU A 79 -6.82 -8.58 -10.17
CA GLU A 79 -7.83 -8.08 -9.24
C GLU A 79 -7.51 -6.63 -8.84
N ASP A 80 -6.26 -6.36 -8.45
CA ASP A 80 -5.76 -5.01 -8.14
C ASP A 80 -5.80 -4.04 -9.35
N PHE A 81 -5.64 -4.57 -10.58
CA PHE A 81 -5.70 -3.78 -11.79
C PHE A 81 -7.14 -3.34 -12.15
N ARG A 82 -8.14 -4.16 -11.81
CA ARG A 82 -9.56 -3.84 -12.09
C ARG A 82 -10.00 -2.64 -11.28
N ASN A 83 -10.95 -1.87 -11.85
CA ASN A 83 -11.52 -0.66 -11.22
C ASN A 83 -10.49 0.41 -10.81
N SER A 84 -9.25 0.33 -11.36
CA SER A 84 -8.20 1.29 -11.04
C SER A 84 -8.24 2.52 -11.94
N PHE A 85 -8.56 2.36 -13.23
CA PHE A 85 -8.64 3.48 -14.17
C PHE A 85 -9.57 3.16 -15.34
N ARG A 86 -9.81 4.19 -16.18
CA ARG A 86 -10.69 4.07 -17.35
C ARG A 86 -10.20 2.95 -18.30
N GLY A 87 -11.05 1.97 -18.56
CA GLY A 87 -10.76 0.83 -19.43
C GLY A 87 -10.04 -0.34 -18.76
N SER A 88 -9.64 -0.23 -17.48
CA SER A 88 -8.90 -1.29 -16.78
C SER A 88 -9.65 -2.63 -16.76
N ASN A 89 -10.97 -2.62 -16.65
CA ASN A 89 -11.78 -3.85 -16.63
C ASN A 89 -11.72 -4.60 -17.96
N LEU A 90 -11.74 -3.88 -19.09
CA LEU A 90 -11.63 -4.46 -20.43
C LEU A 90 -10.21 -5.02 -20.66
N LEU A 91 -9.19 -4.35 -20.18
CA LEU A 91 -7.80 -4.74 -20.35
C LEU A 91 -7.33 -5.81 -19.34
N ALA A 92 -8.12 -6.11 -18.30
CA ALA A 92 -7.72 -7.01 -17.22
C ALA A 92 -7.33 -8.44 -17.68
N PRO A 93 -7.97 -9.07 -18.68
CA PRO A 93 -7.53 -10.38 -19.20
C PRO A 93 -6.15 -10.31 -19.86
N LEU A 94 -5.88 -9.27 -20.68
CA LEU A 94 -4.58 -9.03 -21.31
C LEU A 94 -3.51 -8.73 -20.27
N PHE A 95 -3.87 -7.93 -19.27
CA PHE A 95 -2.98 -7.65 -18.13
C PHE A 95 -2.61 -8.93 -17.37
N LYS A 96 -3.58 -9.81 -17.08
CA LYS A 96 -3.32 -11.13 -16.45
C LYS A 96 -2.34 -11.96 -17.28
N TRP A 97 -2.53 -12.01 -18.60
CA TRP A 97 -1.61 -12.72 -19.50
C TRP A 97 -0.20 -12.13 -19.42
N TRP A 98 -0.07 -10.80 -19.43
CA TRP A 98 1.20 -10.10 -19.39
C TRP A 98 1.94 -10.33 -18.06
N ILE A 99 1.29 -10.16 -16.91
CA ILE A 99 1.94 -10.39 -15.60
C ILE A 99 2.38 -11.84 -15.44
N LYS A 100 1.59 -12.81 -15.90
CA LYS A 100 2.01 -14.22 -15.92
C LYS A 100 3.30 -14.41 -16.73
N ARG A 101 3.41 -13.72 -17.85
CA ARG A 101 4.61 -13.78 -18.71
C ARG A 101 5.82 -13.17 -18.02
N CYS A 102 5.65 -12.06 -17.32
CA CYS A 102 6.70 -11.45 -16.51
C CYS A 102 7.13 -12.38 -15.37
N TYR A 103 6.20 -12.79 -14.54
CA TYR A 103 6.48 -13.57 -13.33
C TYR A 103 7.09 -14.95 -13.61
N ARG A 104 6.74 -15.58 -14.72
CA ARG A 104 7.38 -16.84 -15.16
C ARG A 104 8.87 -16.72 -15.49
N THR A 105 9.39 -15.51 -15.64
CA THR A 105 10.84 -15.31 -15.86
C THR A 105 11.65 -15.40 -14.57
N ALA A 106 11.04 -15.36 -13.41
CA ALA A 106 11.72 -15.43 -12.11
C ALA A 106 12.22 -16.84 -11.78
N ASP A 107 13.22 -16.93 -10.92
CA ASP A 107 13.56 -18.17 -10.23
C ASP A 107 12.61 -18.37 -9.05
N ILE A 108 12.34 -17.33 -8.28
CA ILE A 108 11.28 -17.25 -7.28
C ILE A 108 10.47 -15.97 -7.39
N LEU A 109 9.28 -16.00 -6.79
CA LEU A 109 8.42 -14.84 -6.61
C LEU A 109 8.30 -14.52 -5.12
N ILE A 110 8.24 -13.22 -4.82
CA ILE A 110 7.80 -12.72 -3.53
C ILE A 110 6.55 -11.88 -3.78
N THR A 111 5.58 -11.95 -2.91
CA THR A 111 4.35 -11.13 -2.96
C THR A 111 3.95 -10.73 -1.55
N PRO A 112 3.26 -9.59 -1.33
CA PRO A 112 3.11 -9.06 0.02
C PRO A 112 2.32 -9.93 1.00
N THR A 113 1.35 -10.71 0.53
CA THR A 113 0.41 -11.44 1.38
C THR A 113 0.13 -12.86 0.88
N ASP A 114 -0.37 -13.73 1.77
CA ASP A 114 -0.82 -15.07 1.38
C ASP A 114 -2.03 -15.02 0.44
N TYR A 115 -2.87 -13.98 0.56
CA TYR A 115 -3.96 -13.73 -0.39
C TYR A 115 -3.43 -13.52 -1.82
N SER A 116 -2.48 -12.59 -2.00
CA SER A 116 -1.87 -12.35 -3.31
C SER A 116 -1.07 -13.56 -3.82
N LYS A 117 -0.41 -14.32 -2.92
CA LYS A 117 0.23 -15.59 -3.25
C LYS A 117 -0.77 -16.59 -3.83
N LYS A 118 -1.93 -16.76 -3.17
CA LYS A 118 -3.00 -17.64 -3.65
C LYS A 118 -3.51 -17.22 -5.03
N LEU A 119 -3.75 -15.93 -5.26
CA LEU A 119 -4.15 -15.42 -6.57
C LEU A 119 -3.14 -15.78 -7.66
N LEU A 120 -1.84 -15.64 -7.39
CA LEU A 120 -0.79 -15.99 -8.36
C LEU A 120 -0.74 -17.49 -8.63
N GLN A 121 -0.96 -18.33 -7.63
CA GLN A 121 -1.09 -19.78 -7.78
C GLN A 121 -2.30 -20.14 -8.64
N ASP A 122 -3.45 -19.50 -8.39
CA ASP A 122 -4.69 -19.67 -9.18
C ASP A 122 -4.55 -19.17 -10.64
N TYR A 123 -3.54 -18.35 -10.92
CA TYR A 123 -3.17 -18.01 -12.30
C TYR A 123 -2.40 -19.13 -13.00
N GLY A 124 -2.04 -20.21 -12.32
CA GLY A 124 -1.21 -21.29 -12.83
C GLY A 124 0.26 -20.90 -12.97
N ILE A 125 0.77 -20.13 -12.02
CA ILE A 125 2.21 -19.86 -11.88
C ILE A 125 2.81 -20.95 -11.00
N SER A 126 3.63 -21.81 -11.60
CA SER A 126 4.26 -22.99 -10.95
C SER A 126 5.59 -22.69 -10.25
N LYS A 127 5.97 -21.41 -10.14
CA LYS A 127 7.19 -21.01 -9.43
C LYS A 127 6.97 -21.03 -7.92
N THR A 128 8.05 -21.18 -7.16
CA THR A 128 8.01 -20.98 -5.71
C THR A 128 7.63 -19.53 -5.42
N ILE A 129 6.59 -19.34 -4.59
CA ILE A 129 6.06 -18.02 -4.22
C ILE A 129 6.13 -17.89 -2.70
N TYR A 130 6.83 -16.87 -2.23
CA TYR A 130 6.87 -16.48 -0.82
C TYR A 130 5.92 -15.32 -0.57
N ALA A 131 5.14 -15.39 0.52
CA ALA A 131 4.41 -14.25 1.05
C ALA A 131 5.32 -13.52 2.03
N LEU A 132 5.64 -12.27 1.73
CA LEU A 132 6.47 -11.41 2.57
C LEU A 132 6.04 -9.97 2.42
N SER A 133 5.66 -9.32 3.51
CA SER A 133 5.28 -7.91 3.57
C SER A 133 6.36 -7.00 2.95
N ASN A 134 5.93 -5.87 2.39
CA ASN A 134 6.85 -4.80 1.97
C ASN A 134 7.56 -4.14 3.15
N GLY A 135 7.07 -4.37 4.38
CA GLY A 135 7.62 -3.79 5.59
C GLY A 135 7.20 -2.35 5.84
N ILE A 136 7.57 -1.87 7.00
CA ILE A 136 7.39 -0.49 7.46
C ILE A 136 8.59 -0.08 8.32
N ASP A 137 9.08 1.14 8.14
CA ASP A 137 10.14 1.70 8.97
C ASP A 137 9.55 2.35 10.23
N LEU A 138 9.42 1.56 11.30
CA LEU A 138 8.85 2.04 12.56
C LEU A 138 9.67 3.17 13.21
N GLN A 139 10.94 3.31 12.88
CA GLN A 139 11.75 4.40 13.40
C GLN A 139 11.36 5.74 12.80
N ASN A 140 10.93 5.74 11.53
CA ASN A 140 10.50 6.92 10.81
C ASN A 140 9.02 7.27 11.01
N TYR A 141 8.19 6.31 11.42
CA TYR A 141 6.75 6.52 11.63
C TYR A 141 6.44 6.64 13.12
N LYS A 142 6.64 7.84 13.68
CA LYS A 142 6.36 8.17 15.08
C LYS A 142 5.35 9.31 15.17
N ARG A 143 4.28 9.08 15.94
CA ARG A 143 3.27 10.11 16.18
C ARG A 143 3.89 11.34 16.84
N SER A 144 3.54 12.53 16.34
CA SER A 144 4.04 13.82 16.79
C SER A 144 2.88 14.79 17.01
N VAL A 145 2.58 15.10 18.27
CA VAL A 145 1.53 16.05 18.62
C VAL A 145 1.76 17.42 17.96
N PRO A 146 2.98 18.02 17.99
CA PRO A 146 3.20 19.31 17.32
C PRO A 146 2.97 19.24 15.80
N ALA A 147 3.31 18.14 15.14
CA ALA A 147 3.05 17.96 13.71
C ALA A 147 1.55 17.85 13.43
N GLY A 148 0.83 17.13 14.28
CA GLY A 148 -0.63 17.02 14.20
C GLY A 148 -1.34 18.36 14.37
N CYS A 149 -0.89 19.20 15.32
CA CYS A 149 -1.42 20.56 15.49
C CYS A 149 -1.20 21.42 14.24
N ARG A 150 0.02 21.41 13.68
CA ARG A 150 0.31 22.16 12.42
C ARG A 150 -0.55 21.67 11.25
N PHE A 151 -0.78 20.36 11.14
CA PHE A 151 -1.68 19.82 10.13
C PHE A 151 -3.11 20.38 10.29
N ARG A 152 -3.68 20.36 11.50
CA ARG A 152 -5.03 20.91 11.76
C ARG A 152 -5.09 22.41 11.43
N GLU A 153 -4.10 23.17 11.85
CA GLU A 153 -4.01 24.60 11.57
C GLU A 153 -3.95 24.88 10.06
N ALA A 154 -3.13 24.12 9.31
CA ALA A 154 -2.96 24.28 7.87
C ALA A 154 -4.25 24.04 7.06
N TYR A 155 -5.15 23.19 7.57
CA TYR A 155 -6.43 22.89 6.93
C TYR A 155 -7.64 23.57 7.62
N GLY A 156 -7.40 24.42 8.61
CA GLY A 156 -8.45 25.17 9.31
C GLY A 156 -9.32 24.31 10.22
N PHE A 157 -8.82 23.14 10.67
CA PHE A 157 -9.54 22.28 11.60
C PHE A 157 -9.33 22.76 13.03
N SER A 158 -10.45 22.95 13.75
CA SER A 158 -10.42 23.29 15.16
C SER A 158 -9.99 22.09 16.03
N PRO A 159 -9.58 22.31 17.29
CA PRO A 159 -9.30 21.21 18.23
C PRO A 159 -10.49 20.28 18.46
N GLU A 160 -11.72 20.78 18.35
CA GLU A 160 -12.97 20.07 18.58
C GLU A 160 -13.42 19.25 17.36
N ASP A 161 -12.94 19.59 16.16
CA ASP A 161 -13.29 18.88 14.95
C ASP A 161 -12.81 17.42 15.02
N LYS A 162 -13.65 16.50 14.60
CA LYS A 162 -13.26 15.11 14.35
C LYS A 162 -12.81 14.94 12.91
N VAL A 163 -11.54 14.62 12.71
CA VAL A 163 -10.91 14.54 11.38
C VAL A 163 -10.73 13.10 10.96
N ILE A 164 -11.31 12.75 9.82
CA ILE A 164 -11.26 11.44 9.18
C ILE A 164 -10.31 11.54 7.98
N LEU A 165 -9.21 10.79 8.04
CA LEU A 165 -8.15 10.77 7.04
C LEU A 165 -8.26 9.54 6.14
N SER A 166 -8.09 9.73 4.85
CA SER A 166 -7.76 8.65 3.89
C SER A 166 -6.54 9.03 3.03
N VAL A 167 -5.81 8.02 2.56
CA VAL A 167 -4.64 8.20 1.70
C VAL A 167 -4.66 7.17 0.57
N GLY A 168 -4.47 7.62 -0.67
CA GLY A 168 -4.40 6.75 -1.84
C GLY A 168 -4.74 7.42 -3.15
N HIS A 169 -4.42 6.77 -4.25
CA HIS A 169 -4.81 7.25 -5.57
C HIS A 169 -6.33 7.43 -5.70
N TYR A 170 -6.77 8.44 -6.43
CA TYR A 170 -8.18 8.67 -6.73
C TYR A 170 -8.68 7.64 -7.74
N MET A 171 -9.18 6.51 -7.20
CA MET A 171 -9.65 5.36 -7.95
C MET A 171 -10.87 4.74 -7.29
N ASN A 172 -11.78 4.16 -8.06
CA ASN A 172 -12.93 3.41 -7.52
C ASN A 172 -12.49 2.29 -6.59
N ARG A 173 -11.48 1.55 -7.01
CA ARG A 173 -10.91 0.47 -6.20
C ARG A 173 -10.48 0.93 -4.81
N LYS A 174 -10.00 2.16 -4.67
CA LYS A 174 -9.59 2.73 -3.38
C LYS A 174 -10.76 3.25 -2.53
N GLY A 175 -11.99 3.28 -3.08
CA GLY A 175 -13.18 3.67 -2.34
C GLY A 175 -13.43 5.19 -2.26
N ILE A 176 -12.87 5.98 -3.20
CA ILE A 176 -13.04 7.45 -3.15
C ILE A 176 -14.51 7.88 -3.33
N VAL A 177 -15.32 7.11 -4.05
CA VAL A 177 -16.74 7.38 -4.20
C VAL A 177 -17.47 7.15 -2.87
N ASP A 178 -17.13 6.06 -2.18
CA ASP A 178 -17.66 5.75 -0.85
C ASP A 178 -17.28 6.81 0.18
N PHE A 179 -16.05 7.32 0.10
CA PHE A 179 -15.57 8.40 0.98
C PHE A 179 -16.42 9.67 0.86
N VAL A 180 -16.76 10.06 -0.37
CA VAL A 180 -17.63 11.22 -0.62
C VAL A 180 -19.05 10.97 -0.11
N GLU A 181 -19.56 9.74 -0.25
CA GLU A 181 -20.88 9.38 0.26
C GLU A 181 -20.94 9.44 1.79
N LEU A 182 -19.90 8.95 2.45
CA LEU A 182 -19.74 9.06 3.90
C LEU A 182 -19.66 10.51 4.37
N ALA A 183 -18.91 11.36 3.66
CA ALA A 183 -18.80 12.79 3.98
C ALA A 183 -20.15 13.52 3.88
N LYS A 184 -20.99 13.15 2.89
CA LYS A 184 -22.37 13.68 2.78
C LYS A 184 -23.27 13.22 3.93
N GLY A 185 -23.15 11.94 4.32
CA GLY A 185 -23.96 11.36 5.37
C GLY A 185 -23.57 11.78 6.79
N LEU A 186 -22.36 12.31 6.96
CA LEU A 186 -21.77 12.66 8.26
C LEU A 186 -21.21 14.10 8.25
N PRO A 187 -22.07 15.14 8.03
CA PRO A 187 -21.61 16.52 7.84
C PRO A 187 -20.96 17.14 9.09
N GLN A 188 -21.12 16.54 10.25
CA GLN A 188 -20.50 16.98 11.51
C GLN A 188 -19.02 16.63 11.64
N TYR A 189 -18.45 15.76 10.78
CA TYR A 189 -17.05 15.35 10.80
C TYR A 189 -16.31 15.89 9.59
N GLN A 190 -15.02 16.16 9.72
CA GLN A 190 -14.15 16.63 8.64
C GLN A 190 -13.53 15.42 7.91
N PHE A 191 -13.63 15.40 6.59
CA PHE A 191 -13.11 14.35 5.73
C PHE A 191 -11.97 14.89 4.86
N ILE A 192 -10.79 14.30 4.93
CA ILE A 192 -9.64 14.69 4.12
C ILE A 192 -8.99 13.49 3.46
N TRP A 193 -8.76 13.58 2.14
CA TRP A 193 -8.13 12.51 1.37
C TRP A 193 -6.92 13.01 0.61
N PHE A 194 -5.74 12.52 0.95
CA PHE A 194 -4.51 12.78 0.22
C PHE A 194 -4.27 11.76 -0.88
N GLY A 195 -3.97 12.24 -2.08
CA GLY A 195 -3.64 11.42 -3.23
C GLY A 195 -3.93 12.12 -4.55
N TYR A 196 -3.61 11.45 -5.63
CA TYR A 196 -3.84 12.02 -6.96
C TYR A 196 -3.92 10.93 -8.03
N THR A 197 -4.75 11.16 -9.01
CA THR A 197 -4.77 10.46 -10.29
C THR A 197 -5.08 11.49 -11.37
N PRO A 198 -4.35 11.54 -12.49
CA PRO A 198 -4.65 12.50 -13.56
C PRO A 198 -6.11 12.41 -14.02
N PRO A 199 -6.82 13.53 -14.27
CA PRO A 199 -8.23 13.52 -14.69
C PRO A 199 -8.52 12.63 -15.91
N SER A 200 -7.58 12.53 -16.85
CA SER A 200 -7.68 11.68 -18.04
C SER A 200 -7.72 10.17 -17.74
N ALA A 201 -7.13 9.76 -16.61
CA ALA A 201 -7.10 8.35 -16.18
C ALA A 201 -8.28 7.99 -15.28
N ARG A 202 -8.98 8.96 -14.68
CA ARG A 202 -10.11 8.73 -13.79
C ARG A 202 -11.34 8.25 -14.55
N THR A 203 -12.13 7.38 -13.93
CA THR A 203 -13.47 7.04 -14.39
C THR A 203 -14.44 8.23 -14.17
N ALA A 204 -15.62 8.20 -14.79
CA ALA A 204 -16.57 9.31 -14.71
C ALA A 204 -17.06 9.57 -13.27
N ASP A 205 -17.30 8.51 -12.52
CA ASP A 205 -17.73 8.54 -11.11
C ASP A 205 -16.62 9.08 -10.18
N VAL A 206 -15.36 8.67 -10.39
CA VAL A 206 -14.21 9.24 -9.67
C VAL A 206 -14.06 10.73 -9.98
N ASN A 207 -14.20 11.15 -11.23
CA ASN A 207 -14.17 12.57 -11.60
C ASN A 207 -15.30 13.36 -10.93
N LYS A 208 -16.51 12.77 -10.85
CA LYS A 208 -17.66 13.37 -10.13
C LYS A 208 -17.35 13.47 -8.64
N ALA A 209 -16.84 12.41 -8.02
CA ALA A 209 -16.50 12.38 -6.61
C ALA A 209 -15.47 13.47 -6.23
N VAL A 210 -14.35 13.56 -6.96
CA VAL A 210 -13.28 14.55 -6.70
C VAL A 210 -13.74 16.00 -6.92
N LYS A 211 -14.75 16.22 -7.76
CA LYS A 211 -15.34 17.55 -8.01
C LYS A 211 -16.46 17.91 -7.04
N THR A 212 -16.87 16.99 -6.17
CA THR A 212 -17.89 17.26 -5.16
C THR A 212 -17.36 18.30 -4.18
N GLN A 213 -18.16 19.34 -3.96
CA GLN A 213 -17.86 20.40 -2.99
C GLN A 213 -18.80 20.27 -1.80
N LEU A 214 -18.24 19.97 -0.63
CA LEU A 214 -18.91 19.96 0.65
C LEU A 214 -18.04 20.75 1.65
N PRO A 215 -18.64 21.46 2.61
CA PRO A 215 -17.87 22.22 3.61
C PRO A 215 -16.91 21.35 4.45
N ASN A 216 -17.21 20.07 4.57
CA ASN A 216 -16.48 19.08 5.38
C ASN A 216 -15.65 18.10 4.54
N LEU A 217 -15.41 18.34 3.25
CA LEU A 217 -14.71 17.41 2.35
C LEU A 217 -13.53 18.09 1.65
N HIS A 218 -12.33 17.52 1.85
CA HIS A 218 -11.08 18.10 1.40
C HIS A 218 -10.28 17.12 0.54
N PHE A 219 -9.87 17.56 -0.67
CA PHE A 219 -9.00 16.84 -1.60
C PHE A 219 -7.75 17.66 -1.93
N PRO A 220 -6.76 17.74 -1.02
CA PRO A 220 -5.58 18.60 -1.21
C PRO A 220 -4.62 18.10 -2.30
N GLY A 221 -4.76 16.89 -2.77
CA GLY A 221 -3.87 16.31 -3.77
C GLY A 221 -2.74 15.48 -3.15
N LEU A 222 -1.58 15.45 -3.84
CA LEU A 222 -0.39 14.74 -3.32
C LEU A 222 0.19 15.46 -2.12
N ALA A 223 0.66 14.68 -1.16
CA ALA A 223 1.40 15.15 -0.01
C ALA A 223 2.79 14.52 0.04
N THR A 224 3.73 15.19 0.67
CA THR A 224 5.02 14.64 1.06
C THR A 224 4.86 13.63 2.21
N GLN A 225 5.88 12.81 2.45
CA GLN A 225 5.84 11.90 3.60
C GLN A 225 5.69 12.63 4.94
N GLU A 226 6.34 13.78 5.10
CA GLU A 226 6.23 14.59 6.33
C GLU A 226 4.81 15.16 6.53
N GLU A 227 4.17 15.62 5.45
CA GLU A 227 2.77 16.04 5.50
C GLU A 227 1.82 14.88 5.83
N LEU A 228 2.06 13.68 5.28
CA LEU A 228 1.28 12.49 5.62
C LEU A 228 1.45 12.08 7.09
N LYS A 229 2.69 12.10 7.63
CA LYS A 229 2.94 11.84 9.05
C LYS A 229 2.24 12.85 9.94
N ALA A 230 2.22 14.12 9.53
CA ALA A 230 1.48 15.17 10.24
C ALA A 230 -0.05 14.90 10.19
N ALA A 231 -0.57 14.50 9.03
CA ALA A 231 -1.97 14.14 8.88
C ALA A 231 -2.37 12.91 9.71
N TYR A 232 -1.57 11.84 9.71
CA TYR A 232 -1.78 10.69 10.60
C TYR A 232 -1.74 11.10 12.08
N SER A 233 -0.87 12.05 12.45
CA SER A 233 -0.75 12.52 13.83
C SER A 233 -1.91 13.41 14.25
N GLY A 234 -2.49 14.16 13.33
CA GLY A 234 -3.55 15.14 13.59
C GLY A 234 -4.96 14.63 13.32
N SER A 235 -5.13 13.45 12.72
CA SER A 235 -6.45 12.85 12.50
C SER A 235 -6.92 12.02 13.70
N ASP A 236 -8.24 11.90 13.84
CA ASP A 236 -8.92 11.09 14.87
C ASP A 236 -9.20 9.67 14.37
N LEU A 237 -9.37 9.50 13.05
CA LEU A 237 -9.66 8.20 12.43
C LEU A 237 -8.99 8.11 11.07
N PHE A 238 -8.28 7.01 10.83
CA PHE A 238 -7.84 6.62 9.49
C PHE A 238 -8.85 5.66 8.87
N LEU A 239 -9.44 6.06 7.76
CA LEU A 239 -10.48 5.33 7.06
C LEU A 239 -9.91 4.69 5.78
N PHE A 240 -9.96 3.36 5.69
CA PHE A 240 -9.40 2.61 4.57
C PHE A 240 -10.49 1.84 3.81
N LEU A 241 -11.03 2.48 2.78
CA LEU A 241 -12.21 2.05 2.03
C LEU A 241 -11.90 1.17 0.82
N THR A 242 -10.65 0.71 0.68
CA THR A 242 -10.22 -0.03 -0.50
C THR A 242 -11.02 -1.32 -0.69
N HIS A 243 -11.39 -1.62 -1.95
CA HIS A 243 -12.13 -2.84 -2.32
C HIS A 243 -11.21 -4.01 -2.68
N GLU A 244 -9.97 -3.72 -3.05
CA GLU A 244 -8.96 -4.72 -3.43
C GLU A 244 -7.56 -4.18 -3.20
N GLU A 245 -6.68 -4.99 -2.64
CA GLU A 245 -5.27 -4.68 -2.34
C GLU A 245 -4.36 -5.88 -2.55
N THR A 246 -3.08 -5.59 -2.67
CA THR A 246 -2.03 -6.60 -2.49
C THR A 246 -1.43 -6.55 -1.08
N GLU A 247 -1.41 -5.38 -0.43
CA GLU A 247 -1.03 -5.21 0.98
C GLU A 247 -1.69 -3.97 1.63
N GLY A 248 -1.46 -2.78 1.06
CA GLY A 248 -1.94 -1.51 1.61
C GLY A 248 -0.91 -0.83 2.52
N ILE A 249 0.23 -0.38 1.96
CA ILE A 249 1.32 0.27 2.72
C ILE A 249 0.80 1.44 3.57
N VAL A 250 -0.12 2.26 3.05
CA VAL A 250 -0.70 3.39 3.80
C VAL A 250 -1.48 2.96 5.06
N LEU A 251 -2.00 1.72 5.08
CA LEU A 251 -2.61 1.15 6.29
C LEU A 251 -1.51 0.77 7.30
N LEU A 252 -0.39 0.20 6.84
CA LEU A 252 0.76 -0.07 7.71
C LEU A 252 1.32 1.23 8.30
N GLU A 253 1.39 2.30 7.50
CA GLU A 253 1.80 3.64 7.95
C GLU A 253 0.85 4.18 9.03
N ALA A 254 -0.46 4.12 8.81
CA ALA A 254 -1.46 4.56 9.79
C ALA A 254 -1.33 3.81 11.12
N LEU A 255 -1.17 2.48 11.07
CA LEU A 255 -0.99 1.64 12.26
C LEU A 255 0.34 1.95 12.98
N ALA A 256 1.43 2.16 12.22
CA ALA A 256 2.74 2.55 12.78
C ALA A 256 2.67 3.92 13.46
N MET A 257 1.89 4.85 12.91
CA MET A 257 1.60 6.16 13.50
C MET A 257 0.60 6.12 14.66
N LYS A 258 0.19 4.91 15.09
CA LYS A 258 -0.81 4.72 16.16
C LYS A 258 -2.11 5.48 15.87
N ALA A 259 -2.58 5.43 14.63
CA ALA A 259 -3.89 5.94 14.27
C ALA A 259 -4.98 4.93 14.64
N GLN A 260 -6.13 5.41 15.10
CA GLN A 260 -7.34 4.58 15.16
C GLN A 260 -7.77 4.26 13.73
N THR A 261 -8.02 2.99 13.41
CA THR A 261 -8.31 2.55 12.03
C THR A 261 -9.68 1.91 11.89
N LEU A 262 -10.36 2.22 10.77
CA LEU A 262 -11.54 1.53 10.29
C LEU A 262 -11.31 1.13 8.83
N ILE A 263 -11.37 -0.16 8.53
CA ILE A 263 -11.03 -0.71 7.22
C ILE A 263 -12.22 -1.45 6.60
N ARG A 264 -12.20 -1.57 5.27
CA ARG A 264 -13.16 -2.45 4.59
C ARG A 264 -12.81 -3.91 4.90
N ASP A 265 -13.83 -4.70 5.23
CA ASP A 265 -13.69 -6.15 5.42
C ASP A 265 -13.53 -6.82 4.05
N ILE A 266 -12.30 -7.06 3.65
CA ILE A 266 -11.93 -7.71 2.40
C ILE A 266 -11.02 -8.92 2.65
N PRO A 267 -11.01 -9.90 1.74
CA PRO A 267 -10.32 -11.20 1.96
C PRO A 267 -8.85 -11.11 2.34
N ILE A 268 -8.12 -10.13 1.82
CA ILE A 268 -6.69 -9.93 2.09
C ILE A 268 -6.40 -9.71 3.59
N TYR A 269 -7.35 -9.11 4.33
CA TYR A 269 -7.17 -8.74 5.74
C TYR A 269 -7.72 -9.77 6.72
N LYS A 270 -8.22 -10.90 6.23
CA LYS A 270 -8.85 -11.92 7.07
C LYS A 270 -7.91 -12.47 8.14
N ASP A 271 -6.65 -12.72 7.77
CA ASP A 271 -5.66 -13.34 8.66
C ASP A 271 -4.83 -12.32 9.46
N TRP A 272 -4.92 -11.02 9.12
CA TRP A 272 -4.13 -9.97 9.74
C TRP A 272 -4.91 -9.16 10.76
N PHE A 273 -6.20 -8.92 10.47
CA PHE A 273 -7.02 -8.00 11.24
C PHE A 273 -8.29 -8.66 11.74
N GLN A 274 -8.53 -8.48 13.04
CA GLN A 274 -9.72 -8.93 13.74
C GLN A 274 -10.52 -7.70 14.17
N ASP A 275 -11.82 -7.68 13.82
CA ASP A 275 -12.75 -6.58 14.15
C ASP A 275 -12.81 -6.34 15.65
N GLY A 276 -12.69 -5.09 16.08
CA GLY A 276 -12.72 -4.67 17.47
C GLY A 276 -11.50 -5.05 18.31
N ILE A 277 -10.47 -5.68 17.72
CA ILE A 277 -9.23 -6.04 18.41
C ILE A 277 -8.07 -5.16 17.94
N ASN A 278 -7.62 -5.30 16.69
CA ASN A 278 -6.48 -4.55 16.17
C ASN A 278 -6.84 -3.58 15.05
N THR A 279 -8.11 -3.53 14.68
CA THR A 279 -8.76 -2.52 13.83
C THR A 279 -10.27 -2.66 13.98
N TYR A 280 -11.05 -1.72 13.45
CA TYR A 280 -12.46 -1.91 13.19
C TYR A 280 -12.68 -2.23 11.71
N LYS A 281 -13.74 -3.02 11.43
CA LYS A 281 -14.12 -3.42 10.08
C LYS A 281 -15.56 -3.06 9.77
N ALA A 282 -15.81 -2.79 8.49
CA ALA A 282 -17.16 -2.63 7.94
C ALA A 282 -17.19 -3.05 6.46
N ALA A 283 -18.33 -3.46 5.94
CA ALA A 283 -18.51 -3.85 4.54
C ALA A 283 -19.39 -2.86 3.76
N ALA A 284 -20.55 -2.52 4.28
CA ALA A 284 -21.52 -1.61 3.67
C ALA A 284 -21.34 -0.16 4.14
N ILE A 285 -21.85 0.79 3.36
CA ILE A 285 -21.74 2.25 3.70
C ILE A 285 -22.42 2.56 5.03
N GLU A 286 -23.57 1.99 5.28
CA GLU A 286 -24.32 2.18 6.52
C GLU A 286 -23.56 1.66 7.75
N GLU A 287 -22.84 0.53 7.58
CA GLU A 287 -21.95 0.00 8.64
C GLU A 287 -20.78 0.95 8.91
N PHE A 288 -20.17 1.49 7.84
CA PHE A 288 -19.12 2.50 7.99
C PHE A 288 -19.64 3.74 8.72
N GLN A 289 -20.81 4.26 8.38
CA GLN A 289 -21.41 5.42 9.05
C GLN A 289 -21.58 5.16 10.55
N ASN A 290 -22.17 4.03 10.91
CA ASN A 290 -22.39 3.66 12.31
C ASN A 290 -21.05 3.50 13.06
N ARG A 291 -20.09 2.77 12.48
CA ARG A 291 -18.78 2.56 13.10
C ARG A 291 -17.97 3.86 13.26
N ILE A 292 -18.03 4.77 12.28
CA ILE A 292 -17.39 6.09 12.38
C ILE A 292 -17.94 6.85 13.58
N GLN A 293 -19.27 6.89 13.73
CA GLN A 293 -19.93 7.58 14.86
C GLN A 293 -19.55 6.92 16.19
N GLU A 294 -19.69 5.61 16.32
CA GLU A 294 -19.35 4.88 17.55
C GLU A 294 -17.89 5.08 17.98
N ILE A 295 -16.95 5.06 17.02
CA ILE A 295 -15.52 5.28 17.28
C ILE A 295 -15.26 6.71 17.74
N LEU A 296 -15.75 7.70 16.98
CA LEU A 296 -15.46 9.12 17.23
C LEU A 296 -16.18 9.68 18.45
N GLU A 297 -17.30 9.08 18.84
CA GLU A 297 -18.04 9.40 20.06
C GLU A 297 -17.49 8.64 21.30
N GLY A 298 -16.46 7.80 21.12
CA GLY A 298 -15.82 7.06 22.22
C GLY A 298 -16.68 5.91 22.78
N LYS A 299 -17.65 5.41 22.01
CA LYS A 299 -18.51 4.28 22.40
C LYS A 299 -17.83 2.93 22.25
N LEU A 300 -16.77 2.86 21.46
CA LEU A 300 -15.99 1.65 21.22
C LEU A 300 -14.58 1.78 21.81
N PRO A 301 -13.99 0.66 22.31
CA PRO A 301 -12.64 0.67 22.85
C PRO A 301 -11.59 1.01 21.78
N SER A 302 -10.43 1.55 22.18
CA SER A 302 -9.33 1.81 21.26
C SER A 302 -8.67 0.50 20.80
N THR A 303 -8.44 0.37 19.49
CA THR A 303 -7.69 -0.76 18.89
C THR A 303 -6.24 -0.39 18.55
N VAL A 304 -5.80 0.81 18.92
CA VAL A 304 -4.54 1.42 18.50
C VAL A 304 -3.33 0.59 18.89
N GLU A 305 -3.23 0.15 20.16
CA GLU A 305 -2.05 -0.58 20.64
C GLU A 305 -1.95 -1.98 20.01
N GLU A 306 -3.05 -2.69 19.85
CA GLU A 306 -3.04 -4.00 19.18
C GLU A 306 -2.80 -3.86 17.66
N GLY A 307 -3.31 -2.78 17.05
CA GLY A 307 -2.99 -2.42 15.67
C GLY A 307 -1.51 -2.15 15.49
N TYR A 308 -0.88 -1.39 16.39
CA TYR A 308 0.55 -1.16 16.39
C TYR A 308 1.36 -2.45 16.58
N LYS A 309 0.98 -3.33 17.49
CA LYS A 309 1.65 -4.64 17.66
C LYS A 309 1.56 -5.48 16.41
N THR A 310 0.45 -5.43 15.69
CA THR A 310 0.25 -6.16 14.42
C THR A 310 1.22 -5.67 13.34
N VAL A 311 1.43 -4.36 13.24
CA VAL A 311 2.36 -3.80 12.24
C VAL A 311 3.82 -3.92 12.68
N ALA A 312 4.11 -3.95 13.98
CA ALA A 312 5.47 -4.08 14.50
C ALA A 312 6.17 -5.38 14.07
N GLN A 313 5.40 -6.43 13.79
CA GLN A 313 5.92 -7.68 13.23
C GLN A 313 6.41 -7.56 11.77
N ARG A 314 6.24 -6.38 11.16
CA ARG A 314 6.60 -6.05 9.77
C ARG A 314 7.65 -4.94 9.70
N ASP A 315 8.34 -4.69 10.82
CA ASP A 315 9.44 -3.71 10.84
C ASP A 315 10.55 -4.11 9.86
N ILE A 316 11.18 -3.13 9.25
CA ILE A 316 12.22 -3.30 8.21
C ILE A 316 13.29 -4.34 8.62
N PRO A 317 13.88 -4.33 9.83
CA PRO A 317 14.87 -5.34 10.21
C PRO A 317 14.30 -6.76 10.20
N ILE A 318 13.05 -6.96 10.62
CA ILE A 318 12.38 -8.28 10.60
C ILE A 318 12.16 -8.75 9.16
N ILE A 319 11.78 -7.85 8.26
CA ILE A 319 11.65 -8.16 6.84
C ILE A 319 13.01 -8.48 6.22
N GLY A 320 14.05 -7.78 6.63
CA GLY A 320 15.43 -8.06 6.22
C GLY A 320 15.88 -9.48 6.52
N GLU A 321 15.69 -9.94 7.75
CA GLU A 321 16.03 -11.33 8.13
C GLU A 321 15.23 -12.36 7.31
N LYS A 322 13.94 -12.14 7.10
CA LYS A 322 13.12 -13.03 6.25
C LYS A 322 13.58 -13.02 4.78
N LEU A 323 13.97 -11.88 4.24
CA LEU A 323 14.54 -11.79 2.90
C LEU A 323 15.87 -12.56 2.80
N LYS A 324 16.72 -12.43 3.82
CA LYS A 324 17.98 -13.16 3.92
C LYS A 324 17.77 -14.68 3.92
N GLU A 325 16.81 -15.18 4.70
CA GLU A 325 16.43 -16.60 4.69
C GLU A 325 15.95 -17.07 3.30
N ILE A 326 15.17 -16.25 2.59
CA ILE A 326 14.73 -16.55 1.23
C ILE A 326 15.92 -16.61 0.28
N TYR A 327 16.89 -15.70 0.41
CA TYR A 327 18.08 -15.64 -0.42
C TYR A 327 19.01 -16.83 -0.14
N GLN A 328 19.14 -17.29 1.10
CA GLN A 328 19.88 -18.50 1.46
C GLN A 328 19.30 -19.74 0.78
N LYS A 329 17.97 -19.88 0.76
CA LYS A 329 17.27 -21.00 0.06
C LYS A 329 17.47 -20.97 -1.46
N LEU A 330 17.92 -19.87 -2.02
CA LEU A 330 18.27 -19.72 -3.44
C LEU A 330 19.75 -19.97 -3.72
N GLU A 331 20.54 -20.34 -2.71
CA GLU A 331 22.00 -20.45 -2.82
C GLU A 331 22.63 -19.11 -3.28
N LEU A 332 22.13 -18.02 -2.76
CA LEU A 332 22.61 -16.67 -3.06
C LEU A 332 23.53 -16.11 -1.96
N LEU A 333 23.56 -16.73 -0.80
CA LEU A 333 24.36 -16.36 0.37
C LEU A 333 25.23 -17.52 0.83
#